data_d9eb69def17698c7880ecb29e761df70
#
_entry.id   d9eb69def17698c7880ecb29e761df70
#
_cell.length_a   1.000
_cell.length_b   1.000
_cell.length_c   1.000
_cell.angle_alpha   90.00
_cell.angle_beta   90.00
_cell.angle_gamma   90.00
#
_symmetry.space_group_name_H-M   'P 1'
#
loop_
_entity.id
_entity.type
_entity.pdbx_description
1 polymer ?
#
loop_
_entity_poly.entity_id
_entity_poly.type
_entity_poly.pdbx_seq_one_letter_code
_entity_poly.pdbx_strand_id
1 'polypeptide(L)'
;MLMLSMFSCTDINKQLEEMIPADSRGVVRIDVKSVIEKGQLADEDGNVVFPQSLKDVMSKNESAPVSEAMTLLRKIGIDTDANIYCFVPKNTFSYATLIAVNDADEAKKVIEKQSGQKFQTIEKVDFLRNGAISYVIDDDILFIGKEAKEDADSKLALTAKGYLHKSNASIAEDASITESLHKENDVNAYINVSGFHNMIANSESLTENLKKFPILTLFTDSDIKAFTLHMNFEKEGAKFEAYVKADDNCDYFKLLDATMAKADASFLKVIPISMNYIFSMSVNGENLMKLDQIRKSVNLISNLPSTDMLDFRSMVNSIDGPIAIGLSVGNGVNISSVANDNWNIAIAAKSKDAAAIVERIVAFAAKMGQPDYIKDGRHLFTYQGMPVYMGNQDSIVYAIRLDHELEEDFYYDMPDVRERFVSCPLGVYAKISEPQGESYFNFGFKNKTDGDGVFYSMHEGNPVITFLEILCQLNKTEQTTQQQYY
;
A
#
# COMPACT_ATOMS: atom_id res chain seq x y z
N MET A 1 -55.47 5.35 -24.63
CA MET A 1 -54.73 5.93 -23.50
C MET A 1 -53.69 4.89 -23.10
N LEU A 2 -52.53 4.90 -23.76
CA LEU A 2 -51.40 3.99 -23.47
C LEU A 2 -50.65 4.60 -22.31
N MET A 3 -50.75 4.01 -21.13
CA MET A 3 -49.78 4.24 -20.03
C MET A 3 -48.48 3.56 -20.43
N LEU A 4 -47.53 4.36 -20.90
CA LEU A 4 -46.13 3.98 -20.90
C LEU A 4 -45.70 3.88 -19.44
N SER A 5 -45.61 2.67 -18.91
CA SER A 5 -44.83 2.39 -17.71
C SER A 5 -43.37 2.72 -18.03
N MET A 6 -42.95 3.89 -17.62
CA MET A 6 -41.52 4.16 -17.51
C MET A 6 -41.00 3.24 -16.42
N PHE A 7 -40.50 2.07 -16.79
CA PHE A 7 -39.56 1.35 -15.96
C PHE A 7 -38.31 2.25 -15.87
N SER A 8 -38.18 2.95 -14.76
CA SER A 8 -36.92 3.53 -14.36
C SER A 8 -35.96 2.35 -14.23
N CYS A 9 -35.10 2.11 -15.22
CA CYS A 9 -33.89 1.33 -15.01
C CYS A 9 -33.11 2.05 -13.92
N THR A 10 -33.25 1.61 -12.70
CA THR A 10 -32.43 2.10 -11.61
C THR A 10 -31.02 1.67 -11.95
N ASP A 11 -30.09 2.59 -12.03
CA ASP A 11 -28.69 2.29 -12.27
C ASP A 11 -28.20 1.40 -11.12
N ILE A 12 -27.86 0.15 -11.42
CA ILE A 12 -27.42 -0.84 -10.43
C ILE A 12 -26.23 -0.34 -9.63
N ASN A 13 -25.31 0.39 -10.26
CA ASN A 13 -24.16 0.96 -9.59
C ASN A 13 -24.57 2.00 -8.54
N LYS A 14 -25.55 2.85 -8.87
CA LYS A 14 -26.11 3.79 -7.91
C LYS A 14 -26.80 3.07 -6.74
N GLN A 15 -27.51 1.99 -7.02
CA GLN A 15 -28.14 1.18 -5.97
C GLN A 15 -27.11 0.58 -5.03
N LEU A 16 -25.99 0.04 -5.55
CA LEU A 16 -24.88 -0.46 -4.74
C LEU A 16 -24.25 0.63 -3.88
N GLU A 17 -24.04 1.82 -4.42
CA GLU A 17 -23.51 2.97 -3.67
C GLU A 17 -24.44 3.44 -2.54
N GLU A 18 -25.75 3.35 -2.76
CA GLU A 18 -26.75 3.65 -1.76
C GLU A 18 -26.73 2.69 -0.55
N MET A 19 -26.16 1.50 -0.72
CA MET A 19 -26.00 0.47 0.33
C MET A 19 -24.73 0.65 1.18
N ILE A 20 -23.76 1.45 0.72
CA ILE A 20 -22.49 1.64 1.41
C ILE A 20 -22.59 2.82 2.39
N PRO A 21 -22.31 2.64 3.68
CA PRO A 21 -22.35 3.73 4.65
C PRO A 21 -21.39 4.87 4.30
N ALA A 22 -21.87 6.12 4.37
CA ALA A 22 -21.05 7.32 4.12
C ALA A 22 -19.88 7.46 5.08
N ASP A 23 -19.97 6.84 6.27
CA ASP A 23 -18.94 6.88 7.29
C ASP A 23 -17.95 5.70 7.22
N SER A 24 -17.95 4.95 6.11
CA SER A 24 -16.97 3.89 5.83
C SER A 24 -15.55 4.45 5.88
N ARG A 25 -14.63 3.65 6.43
CA ARG A 25 -13.19 4.03 6.54
C ARG A 25 -12.47 3.99 5.19
N GLY A 26 -12.98 3.21 4.27
CA GLY A 26 -12.47 3.12 2.91
C GLY A 26 -13.49 2.46 2.01
N VAL A 27 -13.44 2.82 0.74
CA VAL A 27 -14.27 2.25 -0.33
C VAL A 27 -13.40 2.05 -1.55
N VAL A 28 -13.51 0.88 -2.17
CA VAL A 28 -12.88 0.55 -3.45
C VAL A 28 -13.98 0.17 -4.43
N ARG A 29 -14.00 0.82 -5.58
CA ARG A 29 -14.84 0.47 -6.73
C ARG A 29 -13.97 -0.21 -7.77
N ILE A 30 -14.41 -1.33 -8.29
CA ILE A 30 -13.79 -2.08 -9.38
C ILE A 30 -14.75 -2.11 -10.56
N ASP A 31 -14.32 -1.58 -11.70
CA ASP A 31 -15.03 -1.71 -12.97
C ASP A 31 -14.78 -3.10 -13.53
N VAL A 32 -15.74 -3.99 -13.26
CA VAL A 32 -15.61 -5.42 -13.60
C VAL A 32 -15.49 -5.64 -15.10
N LYS A 33 -16.29 -4.91 -15.88
CA LYS A 33 -16.29 -5.02 -17.34
C LYS A 33 -14.94 -4.64 -17.92
N SER A 34 -14.41 -3.49 -17.51
CA SER A 34 -13.10 -3.03 -17.96
C SER A 34 -11.97 -3.99 -17.58
N VAL A 35 -11.97 -4.49 -16.33
CA VAL A 35 -10.95 -5.46 -15.88
C VAL A 35 -11.05 -6.77 -16.66
N ILE A 36 -12.26 -7.29 -16.91
CA ILE A 36 -12.46 -8.52 -17.70
C ILE A 36 -11.99 -8.33 -19.14
N GLU A 37 -12.38 -7.24 -19.79
CA GLU A 37 -12.01 -6.93 -21.17
C GLU A 37 -10.50 -6.76 -21.31
N LYS A 38 -9.87 -5.95 -20.47
CA LYS A 38 -8.41 -5.73 -20.48
C LYS A 38 -7.62 -6.96 -20.07
N GLY A 39 -8.16 -7.74 -19.14
CA GLY A 39 -7.57 -9.02 -18.69
C GLY A 39 -7.77 -10.16 -19.67
N GLN A 40 -8.64 -10.02 -20.68
CA GLN A 40 -9.07 -11.11 -21.55
C GLN A 40 -9.60 -12.31 -20.73
N LEU A 41 -10.37 -11.99 -19.69
CA LEU A 41 -10.84 -12.96 -18.71
C LEU A 41 -12.26 -13.50 -19.03
N ALA A 42 -12.75 -13.35 -20.25
CA ALA A 42 -14.04 -13.90 -20.69
C ALA A 42 -13.83 -14.94 -21.82
N ASP A 43 -14.68 -15.97 -21.82
CA ASP A 43 -14.82 -16.89 -22.95
C ASP A 43 -15.80 -16.32 -24.01
N GLU A 44 -16.02 -17.09 -25.10
CA GLU A 44 -16.92 -16.69 -26.20
C GLU A 44 -18.38 -16.54 -25.74
N ASP A 45 -18.76 -17.18 -24.65
CA ASP A 45 -20.10 -17.12 -24.04
C ASP A 45 -20.22 -16.02 -22.99
N GLY A 46 -19.14 -15.26 -22.70
CA GLY A 46 -19.09 -14.18 -21.72
C GLY A 46 -18.86 -14.64 -20.27
N ASN A 47 -18.56 -15.94 -20.05
CA ASN A 47 -18.25 -16.41 -18.70
C ASN A 47 -16.82 -16.03 -18.30
N VAL A 48 -16.62 -15.71 -17.02
CA VAL A 48 -15.30 -15.40 -16.49
C VAL A 48 -14.40 -16.64 -16.49
N VAL A 49 -13.29 -16.56 -17.23
CA VAL A 49 -12.30 -17.64 -17.37
C VAL A 49 -10.92 -17.13 -17.02
N PHE A 50 -10.22 -17.83 -16.13
CA PHE A 50 -8.84 -17.49 -15.80
C PHE A 50 -7.86 -18.27 -16.68
N PRO A 51 -6.76 -17.64 -17.14
CA PRO A 51 -5.70 -18.32 -17.84
C PRO A 51 -4.99 -19.34 -16.94
N GLN A 52 -4.27 -20.28 -17.57
CA GLN A 52 -3.63 -21.39 -16.84
C GLN A 52 -2.58 -20.90 -15.84
N SER A 53 -1.80 -19.86 -16.18
CA SER A 53 -0.81 -19.26 -15.28
C SER A 53 -1.42 -18.78 -13.96
N LEU A 54 -2.54 -18.06 -14.03
CA LEU A 54 -3.25 -17.58 -12.85
C LEU A 54 -3.86 -18.73 -12.04
N LYS A 55 -4.42 -19.76 -12.71
CA LYS A 55 -4.91 -20.97 -12.04
C LYS A 55 -3.80 -21.70 -11.28
N ASP A 56 -2.61 -21.78 -11.86
CA ASP A 56 -1.45 -22.44 -11.25
C ASP A 56 -0.97 -21.67 -9.99
N VAL A 57 -0.95 -20.34 -10.05
CA VAL A 57 -0.64 -19.50 -8.88
C VAL A 57 -1.70 -19.66 -7.80
N MET A 58 -2.98 -19.61 -8.17
CA MET A 58 -4.09 -19.80 -7.25
C MET A 58 -4.07 -21.19 -6.59
N SER A 59 -3.79 -22.26 -7.35
CA SER A 59 -3.73 -23.63 -6.82
C SER A 59 -2.59 -23.83 -5.83
N LYS A 60 -1.44 -23.19 -6.06
CA LYS A 60 -0.30 -23.18 -5.12
C LYS A 60 -0.59 -22.37 -3.86
N ASN A 61 -1.61 -21.53 -3.86
CA ASN A 61 -2.00 -20.62 -2.81
C ASN A 61 -3.52 -20.73 -2.50
N GLU A 62 -4.08 -21.94 -2.52
CA GLU A 62 -5.52 -22.19 -2.38
C GLU A 62 -6.14 -21.57 -1.11
N SER A 63 -5.38 -21.52 -0.02
CA SER A 63 -5.82 -20.91 1.24
C SER A 63 -5.69 -19.38 1.28
N ALA A 64 -5.16 -18.74 0.22
CA ALA A 64 -5.07 -17.30 0.17
C ALA A 64 -6.47 -16.68 -0.05
N PRO A 65 -6.91 -15.70 0.76
CA PRO A 65 -8.23 -15.09 0.64
C PRO A 65 -8.56 -14.56 -0.76
N VAL A 66 -7.56 -14.05 -1.48
CA VAL A 66 -7.71 -13.58 -2.86
C VAL A 66 -8.03 -14.73 -3.82
N SER A 67 -7.34 -15.88 -3.68
CA SER A 67 -7.57 -17.07 -4.52
C SER A 67 -8.98 -17.65 -4.29
N GLU A 68 -9.42 -17.71 -3.05
CA GLU A 68 -10.79 -18.13 -2.70
C GLU A 68 -11.84 -17.18 -3.29
N ALA A 69 -11.65 -15.87 -3.10
CA ALA A 69 -12.56 -14.86 -3.63
C ALA A 69 -12.65 -14.92 -5.15
N MET A 70 -11.51 -14.99 -5.87
CA MET A 70 -11.50 -15.11 -7.33
C MET A 70 -12.18 -16.39 -7.83
N THR A 71 -11.95 -17.52 -7.14
CA THR A 71 -12.63 -18.78 -7.47
C THR A 71 -14.14 -18.69 -7.27
N LEU A 72 -14.58 -18.01 -6.23
CA LEU A 72 -15.99 -17.77 -5.96
C LEU A 72 -16.60 -16.87 -7.06
N LEU A 73 -16.00 -15.71 -7.29
CA LEU A 73 -16.46 -14.72 -8.29
C LEU A 73 -16.70 -15.34 -9.66
N ARG A 74 -15.78 -16.22 -10.11
CA ARG A 74 -15.91 -16.93 -11.37
C ARG A 74 -17.16 -17.84 -11.43
N LYS A 75 -17.57 -18.41 -10.30
CA LYS A 75 -18.61 -19.45 -10.26
C LYS A 75 -20.01 -18.93 -9.97
N ILE A 76 -20.12 -17.79 -9.28
CA ILE A 76 -21.43 -17.26 -8.83
C ILE A 76 -22.22 -16.56 -9.93
N GLY A 77 -21.65 -16.30 -11.11
CA GLY A 77 -22.32 -15.58 -12.19
C GLY A 77 -22.52 -14.10 -11.86
N ILE A 78 -21.42 -13.36 -11.76
CA ILE A 78 -21.47 -11.92 -11.51
C ILE A 78 -22.08 -11.17 -12.68
N ASP A 79 -22.84 -10.11 -12.40
CA ASP A 79 -23.25 -9.13 -13.40
C ASP A 79 -22.04 -8.27 -13.78
N THR A 80 -21.54 -8.47 -14.99
CA THR A 80 -20.33 -7.77 -15.47
C THR A 80 -20.57 -6.33 -15.89
N ASP A 81 -21.83 -5.89 -16.04
CA ASP A 81 -22.18 -4.49 -16.29
C ASP A 81 -22.28 -3.68 -14.98
N ALA A 82 -22.28 -4.36 -13.82
CA ALA A 82 -22.19 -3.75 -12.51
C ALA A 82 -20.78 -3.71 -11.97
N ASN A 83 -20.46 -2.68 -11.17
CA ASN A 83 -19.20 -2.60 -10.44
C ASN A 83 -19.21 -3.48 -9.18
N ILE A 84 -18.04 -3.95 -8.75
CA ILE A 84 -17.84 -4.51 -7.42
C ILE A 84 -17.40 -3.38 -6.48
N TYR A 85 -18.03 -3.33 -5.31
CA TYR A 85 -17.64 -2.40 -4.26
C TYR A 85 -17.13 -3.16 -3.03
N CYS A 86 -15.89 -2.86 -2.63
CA CYS A 86 -15.34 -3.32 -1.36
C CYS A 86 -15.27 -2.12 -0.40
N PHE A 87 -15.69 -2.28 0.85
CA PHE A 87 -15.63 -1.20 1.81
C PHE A 87 -15.28 -1.68 3.22
N VAL A 88 -14.78 -0.76 4.03
CA VAL A 88 -14.42 -0.99 5.43
C VAL A 88 -15.41 -0.23 6.30
N PRO A 89 -16.46 -0.87 6.81
CA PRO A 89 -17.41 -0.23 7.70
C PRO A 89 -16.78 0.05 9.07
N LYS A 90 -17.41 0.92 9.87
CA LYS A 90 -16.89 1.25 11.22
C LYS A 90 -16.95 0.11 12.22
N ASN A 91 -17.98 -0.72 12.12
CA ASN A 91 -18.32 -1.71 13.13
C ASN A 91 -18.69 -3.05 12.49
N THR A 92 -18.77 -4.09 13.28
CA THR A 92 -19.27 -5.45 12.97
C THR A 92 -18.39 -6.20 11.97
N PHE A 93 -18.13 -5.64 10.80
CA PHE A 93 -17.29 -6.26 9.77
C PHE A 93 -15.95 -5.53 9.65
N SER A 94 -14.87 -6.28 9.50
CA SER A 94 -13.54 -5.72 9.20
C SER A 94 -13.43 -5.24 7.75
N TYR A 95 -14.15 -5.92 6.85
CA TYR A 95 -14.43 -5.45 5.49
C TYR A 95 -15.72 -6.09 4.98
N ALA A 96 -16.31 -5.49 3.97
CA ALA A 96 -17.48 -5.98 3.27
C ALA A 96 -17.36 -5.74 1.77
N THR A 97 -18.04 -6.58 0.97
CA THR A 97 -18.10 -6.50 -0.48
C THR A 97 -19.52 -6.62 -0.95
N LEU A 98 -19.93 -5.79 -1.92
CA LEU A 98 -21.21 -5.85 -2.62
C LEU A 98 -20.97 -6.24 -4.07
N ILE A 99 -21.73 -7.21 -4.55
CA ILE A 99 -21.63 -7.80 -5.89
C ILE A 99 -23.04 -7.99 -6.43
N ALA A 100 -23.32 -7.47 -7.61
CA ALA A 100 -24.52 -7.83 -8.35
C ALA A 100 -24.31 -9.21 -9.03
N VAL A 101 -25.29 -10.06 -8.95
CA VAL A 101 -25.27 -11.41 -9.55
C VAL A 101 -26.39 -11.56 -10.56
N ASN A 102 -26.15 -12.36 -11.60
CA ASN A 102 -27.15 -12.59 -12.66
C ASN A 102 -28.33 -13.48 -12.19
N ASP A 103 -28.07 -14.35 -11.21
CA ASP A 103 -29.05 -15.31 -10.67
C ASP A 103 -28.72 -15.60 -9.20
N ALA A 104 -29.50 -15.04 -8.29
CA ALA A 104 -29.34 -15.21 -6.85
C ALA A 104 -29.43 -16.67 -6.40
N ASP A 105 -30.34 -17.48 -7.01
CA ASP A 105 -30.52 -18.87 -6.62
C ASP A 105 -29.35 -19.76 -7.08
N GLU A 106 -28.74 -19.45 -8.24
CA GLU A 106 -27.55 -20.15 -8.68
C GLU A 106 -26.33 -19.73 -7.82
N ALA A 107 -26.19 -18.46 -7.50
CA ALA A 107 -25.16 -17.98 -6.59
C ALA A 107 -25.24 -18.66 -5.20
N LYS A 108 -26.45 -18.81 -4.63
CA LYS A 108 -26.68 -19.56 -3.38
C LYS A 108 -26.17 -20.99 -3.48
N LYS A 109 -26.54 -21.72 -4.54
CA LYS A 109 -26.13 -23.13 -4.74
C LYS A 109 -24.60 -23.24 -4.82
N VAL A 110 -23.94 -22.32 -5.51
CA VAL A 110 -22.48 -22.29 -5.61
C VAL A 110 -21.84 -22.08 -4.25
N ILE A 111 -22.30 -21.08 -3.49
CA ILE A 111 -21.78 -20.77 -2.15
C ILE A 111 -22.01 -21.93 -1.18
N GLU A 112 -23.21 -22.53 -1.18
CA GLU A 112 -23.54 -23.70 -0.37
C GLU A 112 -22.62 -24.89 -0.68
N LYS A 113 -22.40 -25.15 -1.96
CA LYS A 113 -21.52 -26.25 -2.42
C LYS A 113 -20.05 -26.01 -2.00
N GLN A 114 -19.59 -24.77 -2.06
CA GLN A 114 -18.20 -24.44 -1.73
C GLN A 114 -17.96 -24.43 -0.22
N SER A 115 -18.88 -23.87 0.56
CA SER A 115 -18.78 -23.78 2.03
C SER A 115 -19.15 -25.07 2.76
N GLY A 116 -19.93 -25.95 2.11
CA GLY A 116 -20.56 -27.12 2.75
C GLY A 116 -21.68 -26.76 3.74
N GLN A 117 -22.07 -25.49 3.80
CA GLN A 117 -23.13 -24.96 4.66
C GLN A 117 -24.39 -24.68 3.83
N LYS A 118 -25.51 -24.42 4.51
CA LYS A 118 -26.78 -24.06 3.88
C LYS A 118 -27.20 -22.65 4.26
N PHE A 119 -27.77 -21.91 3.30
CA PHE A 119 -28.45 -20.67 3.63
C PHE A 119 -29.64 -20.93 4.57
N GLN A 120 -29.78 -20.02 5.53
CA GLN A 120 -30.88 -19.99 6.48
C GLN A 120 -31.52 -18.61 6.40
N THR A 121 -32.85 -18.56 6.51
CA THR A 121 -33.54 -17.27 6.58
C THR A 121 -33.45 -16.72 8.00
N ILE A 122 -32.63 -15.72 8.20
CA ILE A 122 -32.45 -15.00 9.47
C ILE A 122 -32.81 -13.53 9.23
N GLU A 123 -33.66 -12.96 10.10
CA GLU A 123 -34.11 -11.55 9.98
C GLU A 123 -34.73 -11.21 8.62
N LYS A 124 -35.30 -12.20 7.93
CA LYS A 124 -35.91 -12.13 6.58
C LYS A 124 -34.88 -11.88 5.44
N VAL A 125 -33.65 -12.27 5.60
CA VAL A 125 -32.65 -12.36 4.53
C VAL A 125 -32.05 -13.76 4.52
N ASP A 126 -31.58 -14.19 3.37
CA ASP A 126 -30.88 -15.45 3.23
C ASP A 126 -29.41 -15.24 3.68
N PHE A 127 -29.08 -15.88 4.79
CA PHE A 127 -27.81 -15.75 5.50
C PHE A 127 -27.09 -17.10 5.56
N LEU A 128 -25.79 -17.09 5.31
CA LEU A 128 -24.90 -18.23 5.50
C LEU A 128 -23.60 -17.75 6.15
N ARG A 129 -23.12 -18.48 7.15
CA ARG A 129 -21.83 -18.22 7.79
C ARG A 129 -20.87 -19.37 7.51
N ASN A 130 -19.65 -19.02 7.07
CA ASN A 130 -18.55 -19.96 6.91
C ASN A 130 -17.30 -19.40 7.62
N GLY A 131 -17.02 -19.92 8.82
CA GLY A 131 -15.98 -19.37 9.70
C GLY A 131 -16.26 -17.92 10.07
N ALA A 132 -15.35 -17.02 9.75
CA ALA A 132 -15.50 -15.57 9.99
C ALA A 132 -16.14 -14.82 8.80
N ILE A 133 -16.54 -15.51 7.75
CA ILE A 133 -17.16 -14.91 6.56
C ILE A 133 -18.67 -15.13 6.60
N SER A 134 -19.41 -14.05 6.43
CA SER A 134 -20.87 -14.02 6.31
C SER A 134 -21.28 -13.70 4.87
N TYR A 135 -22.18 -14.47 4.34
CA TYR A 135 -22.81 -14.27 3.03
C TYR A 135 -24.28 -13.93 3.24
N VAL A 136 -24.74 -12.86 2.62
CA VAL A 136 -26.16 -12.49 2.61
C VAL A 136 -26.56 -12.21 1.17
N ILE A 137 -27.66 -12.80 0.73
CA ILE A 137 -28.23 -12.54 -0.59
C ILE A 137 -29.63 -11.96 -0.38
N ASP A 138 -29.89 -10.85 -1.04
CA ASP A 138 -31.19 -10.21 -1.10
C ASP A 138 -31.40 -9.65 -2.51
N ASP A 139 -32.50 -10.03 -3.14
CA ASP A 139 -32.69 -9.89 -4.58
C ASP A 139 -31.46 -10.43 -5.34
N ASP A 140 -30.94 -9.70 -6.30
CA ASP A 140 -29.76 -10.06 -7.10
C ASP A 140 -28.45 -9.42 -6.58
N ILE A 141 -28.39 -9.11 -5.27
CA ILE A 141 -27.21 -8.54 -4.63
C ILE A 141 -26.67 -9.48 -3.56
N LEU A 142 -25.41 -9.84 -3.73
CA LEU A 142 -24.62 -10.60 -2.77
C LEU A 142 -23.78 -9.66 -1.91
N PHE A 143 -24.00 -9.72 -0.61
CA PHE A 143 -23.13 -9.14 0.42
C PHE A 143 -22.19 -10.21 0.95
N ILE A 144 -20.90 -9.93 1.00
CA ILE A 144 -19.87 -10.75 1.65
C ILE A 144 -19.20 -9.91 2.72
N GLY A 145 -19.25 -10.33 3.98
CA GLY A 145 -18.63 -9.60 5.09
C GLY A 145 -17.70 -10.49 5.92
N LYS A 146 -16.50 -10.01 6.23
CA LYS A 146 -15.62 -10.64 7.22
C LYS A 146 -15.83 -9.99 8.57
N GLU A 147 -16.14 -10.78 9.56
CA GLU A 147 -16.36 -10.31 10.92
C GLU A 147 -15.12 -9.66 11.51
N ALA A 148 -15.30 -8.55 12.23
CA ALA A 148 -14.22 -7.91 12.99
C ALA A 148 -13.95 -8.66 14.31
N LYS A 149 -14.99 -9.28 14.87
CA LYS A 149 -14.99 -10.11 16.06
C LYS A 149 -16.15 -11.08 15.98
N GLU A 150 -16.06 -12.19 16.67
CA GLU A 150 -17.14 -13.14 16.76
C GLU A 150 -18.42 -12.50 17.32
N ASP A 151 -19.52 -12.66 16.58
CA ASP A 151 -20.83 -12.10 16.93
C ASP A 151 -21.95 -13.15 16.62
N ALA A 152 -23.15 -12.90 17.09
CA ALA A 152 -24.30 -13.78 16.83
C ALA A 152 -24.78 -13.62 15.37
N ASP A 153 -25.17 -14.73 14.73
CA ASP A 153 -25.66 -14.75 13.33
C ASP A 153 -26.81 -13.77 13.09
N SER A 154 -27.76 -13.66 14.05
CA SER A 154 -28.86 -12.69 13.96
C SER A 154 -28.38 -11.24 13.89
N LYS A 155 -27.31 -10.90 14.64
CA LYS A 155 -26.74 -9.56 14.62
C LYS A 155 -25.99 -9.29 13.31
N LEU A 156 -25.25 -10.28 12.81
CA LEU A 156 -24.53 -10.19 11.54
C LEU A 156 -25.53 -10.04 10.38
N ALA A 157 -26.56 -10.88 10.34
CA ALA A 157 -27.63 -10.81 9.35
C ALA A 157 -28.37 -9.48 9.38
N LEU A 158 -28.71 -8.97 10.57
CA LEU A 158 -29.40 -7.69 10.73
C LEU A 158 -28.52 -6.51 10.27
N THR A 159 -27.20 -6.54 10.57
CA THR A 159 -26.28 -5.50 10.13
C THR A 159 -26.11 -5.51 8.61
N ALA A 160 -25.92 -6.68 8.00
CA ALA A 160 -25.82 -6.82 6.55
C ALA A 160 -27.11 -6.36 5.85
N LYS A 161 -28.26 -6.77 6.38
CA LYS A 161 -29.56 -6.30 5.92
C LYS A 161 -29.69 -4.77 5.99
N GLY A 162 -29.19 -4.16 7.06
CA GLY A 162 -29.17 -2.71 7.22
C GLY A 162 -28.43 -2.00 6.09
N TYR A 163 -27.36 -2.59 5.58
CA TYR A 163 -26.67 -2.10 4.38
C TYR A 163 -27.51 -2.30 3.13
N LEU A 164 -27.96 -3.53 2.86
CA LEU A 164 -28.75 -3.88 1.66
C LEU A 164 -30.05 -3.07 1.52
N HIS A 165 -30.66 -2.67 2.63
CA HIS A 165 -31.91 -1.88 2.63
C HIS A 165 -31.71 -0.37 2.90
N LYS A 166 -30.49 0.14 2.75
CA LYS A 166 -30.19 1.59 2.88
C LYS A 166 -30.75 2.20 4.19
N SER A 167 -30.40 1.62 5.32
CA SER A 167 -30.85 2.12 6.64
C SER A 167 -30.08 3.31 7.18
N ASN A 168 -28.95 3.71 6.54
CA ASN A 168 -28.04 4.78 6.96
C ASN A 168 -27.76 5.75 5.80
N ALA A 169 -27.17 6.93 6.13
CA ALA A 169 -26.61 7.80 5.09
C ALA A 169 -25.55 7.04 4.28
N SER A 170 -25.61 7.15 2.97
CA SER A 170 -24.79 6.39 2.03
C SER A 170 -23.73 7.24 1.36
N ILE A 171 -22.72 6.58 0.77
CA ILE A 171 -21.71 7.26 -0.03
C ILE A 171 -22.29 7.98 -1.24
N ALA A 172 -23.43 7.52 -1.77
CA ALA A 172 -24.14 8.18 -2.89
C ALA A 172 -24.58 9.61 -2.55
N GLU A 173 -24.68 9.96 -1.25
CA GLU A 173 -25.04 11.29 -0.77
C GLU A 173 -23.82 12.19 -0.51
N ASP A 174 -22.58 11.65 -0.55
CA ASP A 174 -21.33 12.38 -0.34
C ASP A 174 -20.62 12.64 -1.68
N ALA A 175 -20.76 13.88 -2.17
CA ALA A 175 -20.16 14.28 -3.45
C ALA A 175 -18.63 14.09 -3.48
N SER A 176 -17.93 14.21 -2.34
CA SER A 176 -16.48 14.06 -2.32
C SER A 176 -16.01 12.63 -2.50
N ILE A 177 -16.83 11.67 -2.07
CA ILE A 177 -16.59 10.24 -2.25
C ILE A 177 -16.98 9.83 -3.67
N THR A 178 -18.18 10.20 -4.11
CA THR A 178 -18.69 9.83 -5.45
C THR A 178 -17.84 10.40 -6.58
N GLU A 179 -17.42 11.66 -6.53
CA GLU A 179 -16.50 12.24 -7.51
C GLU A 179 -15.17 11.46 -7.61
N SER A 180 -14.69 10.92 -6.50
CA SER A 180 -13.48 10.10 -6.50
C SER A 180 -13.71 8.72 -7.09
N LEU A 181 -14.86 8.09 -6.81
CA LEU A 181 -15.18 6.76 -7.28
C LEU A 181 -15.68 6.72 -8.73
N HIS A 182 -16.26 7.82 -9.24
CA HIS A 182 -16.83 7.90 -10.61
C HIS A 182 -15.79 8.27 -11.68
N LYS A 183 -14.52 8.39 -11.34
CA LYS A 183 -13.49 8.57 -12.38
C LYS A 183 -13.46 7.36 -13.31
N GLU A 184 -13.20 7.63 -14.60
CA GLU A 184 -13.09 6.60 -15.64
C GLU A 184 -11.79 5.79 -15.52
N ASN A 185 -11.70 5.01 -14.43
CA ASN A 185 -10.56 4.15 -14.13
C ASN A 185 -11.04 2.74 -13.80
N ASP A 186 -10.19 1.74 -14.00
CA ASP A 186 -10.52 0.33 -13.74
C ASP A 186 -10.75 0.06 -12.25
N VAL A 187 -9.95 0.72 -11.40
CA VAL A 187 -10.11 0.66 -9.95
C VAL A 187 -10.00 2.07 -9.37
N ASN A 188 -10.95 2.42 -8.52
CA ASN A 188 -10.97 3.66 -7.77
C ASN A 188 -11.09 3.37 -6.29
N ALA A 189 -10.26 4.00 -5.47
CA ALA A 189 -10.31 3.86 -4.03
C ALA A 189 -10.40 5.23 -3.34
N TYR A 190 -11.19 5.27 -2.28
CA TYR A 190 -11.30 6.39 -1.35
C TYR A 190 -11.01 5.88 0.07
N ILE A 191 -10.04 6.48 0.76
CA ILE A 191 -9.64 6.11 2.11
C ILE A 191 -9.84 7.30 3.03
N ASN A 192 -10.77 7.17 3.97
CA ASN A 192 -11.05 8.19 4.98
C ASN A 192 -10.00 8.14 6.10
N VAL A 193 -9.09 9.10 6.12
CA VAL A 193 -7.99 9.15 7.09
C VAL A 193 -8.45 9.59 8.48
N SER A 194 -9.52 10.35 8.59
CA SER A 194 -10.05 10.79 9.89
C SER A 194 -10.45 9.60 10.79
N GLY A 195 -10.85 8.48 10.18
CA GLY A 195 -11.10 7.23 10.88
C GLY A 195 -9.85 6.55 11.44
N PHE A 196 -8.71 6.70 10.77
CA PHE A 196 -7.40 6.18 11.20
C PHE A 196 -6.87 6.90 12.43
N HIS A 197 -7.04 8.22 12.49
CA HIS A 197 -6.64 9.02 13.64
C HIS A 197 -7.28 8.52 14.93
N ASN A 198 -8.59 8.26 14.90
CA ASN A 198 -9.31 7.73 16.06
C ASN A 198 -8.86 6.31 16.45
N MET A 199 -8.46 5.49 15.49
CA MET A 199 -7.95 4.13 15.75
C MET A 199 -6.59 4.18 16.44
N ILE A 200 -5.69 5.06 16.01
CA ILE A 200 -4.37 5.27 16.62
C ILE A 200 -4.53 5.85 18.03
N ALA A 201 -5.38 6.87 18.19
CA ALA A 201 -5.63 7.52 19.49
C ALA A 201 -6.22 6.57 20.54
N ASN A 202 -6.98 5.56 20.12
CA ASN A 202 -7.60 4.56 21.00
C ASN A 202 -6.72 3.31 21.23
N SER A 203 -5.53 3.23 20.63
CA SER A 203 -4.59 2.12 20.84
C SER A 203 -3.52 2.53 21.87
N GLU A 204 -3.56 1.95 23.07
CA GLU A 204 -2.57 2.23 24.14
C GLU A 204 -1.13 1.95 23.66
N SER A 205 -0.89 0.82 22.99
CA SER A 205 0.45 0.46 22.51
C SER A 205 0.98 1.41 21.42
N LEU A 206 0.13 1.87 20.51
CA LEU A 206 0.49 2.87 19.51
C LEU A 206 0.74 4.23 20.14
N THR A 207 -0.12 4.65 21.09
CA THR A 207 0.04 5.91 21.81
C THR A 207 1.32 5.94 22.64
N GLU A 208 1.72 4.84 23.27
CA GLU A 208 3.02 4.74 23.97
C GLU A 208 4.21 4.82 23.02
N ASN A 209 4.13 4.17 21.83
CA ASN A 209 5.17 4.25 20.83
C ASN A 209 5.28 5.66 20.22
N LEU A 210 4.16 6.34 20.00
CA LEU A 210 4.15 7.75 19.57
C LEU A 210 4.84 8.68 20.58
N LYS A 211 4.65 8.46 21.88
CA LYS A 211 5.37 9.21 22.94
C LYS A 211 6.88 8.97 22.90
N LYS A 212 7.32 7.76 22.53
CA LYS A 212 8.76 7.43 22.39
C LYS A 212 9.39 8.04 21.15
N PHE A 213 8.61 8.20 20.07
CA PHE A 213 9.06 8.73 18.79
C PHE A 213 8.21 9.94 18.37
N PRO A 214 8.51 11.15 18.90
CA PRO A 214 7.73 12.35 18.65
C PRO A 214 7.53 12.70 17.18
N ILE A 215 8.45 12.28 16.29
CA ILE A 215 8.30 12.47 14.85
C ILE A 215 7.05 11.79 14.28
N LEU A 216 6.60 10.68 14.88
CA LEU A 216 5.40 9.98 14.42
C LEU A 216 4.12 10.78 14.66
N THR A 217 4.14 11.75 15.61
CA THR A 217 2.97 12.62 15.85
C THR A 217 2.69 13.54 14.66
N LEU A 218 3.68 13.82 13.81
CA LEU A 218 3.47 14.59 12.58
C LEU A 218 2.48 13.92 11.62
N PHE A 219 2.37 12.59 11.68
CA PHE A 219 1.45 11.83 10.84
C PHE A 219 0.10 11.57 11.52
N THR A 220 0.00 11.76 12.82
CA THR A 220 -1.24 11.53 13.59
C THR A 220 -2.08 12.79 13.79
N ASP A 221 -1.44 13.96 13.81
CA ASP A 221 -2.11 15.25 13.99
C ASP A 221 -2.43 15.94 12.65
N SER A 222 -2.52 15.14 11.58
CA SER A 222 -2.74 15.68 10.25
C SER A 222 -4.23 15.97 10.01
N ASP A 223 -4.54 17.16 9.49
CA ASP A 223 -5.86 17.54 8.98
C ASP A 223 -6.16 16.93 7.61
N ILE A 224 -5.51 15.81 7.29
CA ILE A 224 -5.78 15.05 6.07
C ILE A 224 -7.15 14.40 6.21
N LYS A 225 -8.03 14.66 5.25
CA LYS A 225 -9.39 14.10 5.23
C LYS A 225 -9.42 12.74 4.59
N ALA A 226 -8.77 12.60 3.42
CA ALA A 226 -8.78 11.38 2.66
C ALA A 226 -7.57 11.25 1.74
N PHE A 227 -7.28 9.99 1.39
CA PHE A 227 -6.49 9.62 0.23
C PHE A 227 -7.41 9.03 -0.84
N THR A 228 -7.15 9.35 -2.10
CA THR A 228 -7.79 8.68 -3.24
C THR A 228 -6.72 8.04 -4.11
N LEU A 229 -7.01 6.86 -4.63
CA LEU A 229 -6.15 6.11 -5.53
C LEU A 229 -6.98 5.70 -6.74
N HIS A 230 -6.44 5.92 -7.93
CA HIS A 230 -7.03 5.53 -9.21
C HIS A 230 -6.03 4.68 -9.96
N MET A 231 -6.49 3.57 -10.55
CA MET A 231 -5.64 2.66 -11.29
C MET A 231 -6.27 2.30 -12.63
N ASN A 232 -5.46 2.37 -13.67
CA ASN A 232 -5.81 1.91 -15.02
C ASN A 232 -4.82 0.85 -15.47
N PHE A 233 -5.35 -0.26 -15.97
CA PHE A 233 -4.56 -1.23 -16.70
C PHE A 233 -4.36 -0.76 -18.16
N GLU A 234 -3.13 -0.79 -18.60
CA GLU A 234 -2.70 -0.48 -19.96
C GLU A 234 -1.94 -1.67 -20.57
N LYS A 235 -1.59 -1.56 -21.85
CA LYS A 235 -0.96 -2.68 -22.58
C LYS A 235 0.31 -3.23 -21.92
N GLU A 236 1.09 -2.38 -21.26
CA GLU A 236 2.42 -2.72 -20.73
C GLU A 236 2.48 -2.73 -19.20
N GLY A 237 1.36 -2.40 -18.53
CA GLY A 237 1.35 -2.32 -17.08
C GLY A 237 0.08 -1.67 -16.52
N ALA A 238 0.19 -1.17 -15.28
CA ALA A 238 -0.86 -0.42 -14.65
C ALA A 238 -0.37 0.99 -14.27
N LYS A 239 -1.16 2.01 -14.56
CA LYS A 239 -0.92 3.38 -14.10
C LYS A 239 -1.69 3.66 -12.84
N PHE A 240 -1.05 4.38 -11.93
CA PHE A 240 -1.62 4.80 -10.66
C PHE A 240 -1.62 6.32 -10.57
N GLU A 241 -2.69 6.88 -10.06
CA GLU A 241 -2.78 8.26 -9.62
C GLU A 241 -3.25 8.29 -8.17
N ALA A 242 -2.60 9.06 -7.33
CA ALA A 242 -3.00 9.23 -5.94
C ALA A 242 -3.15 10.71 -5.60
N TYR A 243 -4.16 11.02 -4.81
CA TYR A 243 -4.42 12.38 -4.38
C TYR A 243 -4.65 12.44 -2.88
N VAL A 244 -4.07 13.45 -2.25
CA VAL A 244 -4.29 13.77 -0.84
C VAL A 244 -5.36 14.85 -0.76
N LYS A 245 -6.47 14.56 -0.08
CA LYS A 245 -7.53 15.53 0.23
C LYS A 245 -7.34 16.08 1.64
N ALA A 246 -7.08 17.38 1.73
CA ALA A 246 -6.95 18.09 3.00
C ALA A 246 -7.41 19.54 2.82
N ASP A 247 -7.57 20.28 3.92
CA ASP A 247 -7.80 21.72 3.84
C ASP A 247 -6.51 22.44 3.44
N ASP A 248 -6.59 23.48 2.61
CA ASP A 248 -5.42 24.22 2.09
C ASP A 248 -4.48 24.73 3.19
N ASN A 249 -5.01 25.01 4.36
CA ASN A 249 -4.28 25.52 5.51
C ASN A 249 -3.92 24.44 6.54
N CYS A 250 -4.05 23.15 6.20
CA CYS A 250 -3.73 22.08 7.13
C CYS A 250 -2.26 22.08 7.53
N ASP A 251 -1.96 21.62 8.73
CA ASP A 251 -0.59 21.65 9.27
C ASP A 251 0.32 20.69 8.51
N TYR A 252 -0.21 19.60 7.97
CA TYR A 252 0.54 18.68 7.10
C TYR A 252 1.07 19.38 5.83
N PHE A 253 0.23 20.18 5.14
CA PHE A 253 0.68 20.92 3.96
C PHE A 253 1.68 22.01 4.30
N LYS A 254 1.48 22.73 5.41
CA LYS A 254 2.47 23.71 5.91
C LYS A 254 3.80 23.04 6.23
N LEU A 255 3.76 21.85 6.83
CA LEU A 255 4.96 21.05 7.10
C LEU A 255 5.68 20.69 5.82
N LEU A 256 4.98 20.12 4.83
CA LEU A 256 5.58 19.76 3.55
C LEU A 256 6.15 20.98 2.83
N ASP A 257 5.39 22.07 2.72
CA ASP A 257 5.85 23.33 2.09
C ASP A 257 7.12 23.89 2.78
N ALA A 258 7.19 23.76 4.11
CA ALA A 258 8.36 24.24 4.86
C ALA A 258 9.58 23.32 4.74
N THR A 259 9.40 22.02 4.56
CA THR A 259 10.46 21.03 4.69
C THR A 259 10.88 20.35 3.40
N MET A 260 10.02 20.32 2.37
CA MET A 260 10.40 19.72 1.09
C MET A 260 11.47 20.54 0.39
N ALA A 261 12.49 19.85 -0.12
CA ALA A 261 13.46 20.38 -1.04
C ALA A 261 13.14 19.99 -2.48
N LYS A 262 13.84 20.56 -3.44
CA LYS A 262 13.73 20.19 -4.84
C LYS A 262 14.09 18.71 -5.04
N ALA A 263 13.33 18.01 -5.86
CA ALA A 263 13.62 16.64 -6.27
C ALA A 263 15.02 16.54 -6.93
N ASP A 264 15.74 15.49 -6.59
CA ASP A 264 17.11 15.26 -7.06
C ASP A 264 17.40 13.75 -7.00
N ALA A 265 17.88 13.19 -8.10
CA ALA A 265 18.21 11.78 -8.22
C ALA A 265 19.72 11.48 -8.00
N SER A 266 20.49 12.45 -7.50
CA SER A 266 21.97 12.28 -7.35
C SER A 266 22.35 11.13 -6.42
N PHE A 267 21.51 10.76 -5.45
CA PHE A 267 21.73 9.63 -4.55
C PHE A 267 21.80 8.27 -5.29
N LEU A 268 21.19 8.15 -6.46
CA LEU A 268 21.24 6.91 -7.26
C LEU A 268 22.66 6.56 -7.72
N LYS A 269 23.61 7.51 -7.69
CA LYS A 269 25.04 7.25 -7.96
C LYS A 269 25.69 6.33 -6.93
N VAL A 270 25.07 6.16 -5.77
CA VAL A 270 25.62 5.39 -4.64
C VAL A 270 24.68 4.30 -4.16
N ILE A 271 23.51 4.14 -4.77
CA ILE A 271 22.58 3.02 -4.47
C ILE A 271 22.87 1.86 -5.41
N PRO A 272 23.33 0.70 -4.90
CA PRO A 272 23.61 -0.48 -5.71
C PRO A 272 22.38 -1.03 -6.42
N ILE A 273 22.55 -1.54 -7.63
CA ILE A 273 21.45 -2.11 -8.45
C ILE A 273 20.82 -3.38 -7.82
N SER A 274 21.52 -4.02 -6.88
CA SER A 274 21.00 -5.14 -6.10
C SER A 274 19.90 -4.76 -5.10
N MET A 275 19.70 -3.46 -4.83
CA MET A 275 18.63 -3.01 -3.95
C MET A 275 17.27 -3.16 -4.63
N ASN A 276 16.41 -4.01 -4.09
CA ASN A 276 15.09 -4.28 -4.67
C ASN A 276 14.08 -3.16 -4.40
N TYR A 277 14.28 -2.39 -3.32
CA TYR A 277 13.40 -1.31 -2.91
C TYR A 277 14.21 -0.05 -2.70
N ILE A 278 13.75 1.07 -3.23
CA ILE A 278 14.32 2.39 -3.01
C ILE A 278 13.20 3.31 -2.55
N PHE A 279 13.42 3.96 -1.43
CA PHE A 279 12.58 5.05 -0.94
C PHE A 279 13.42 6.31 -0.87
N SER A 280 12.89 7.44 -1.34
CA SER A 280 13.58 8.73 -1.26
C SER A 280 12.61 9.86 -0.92
N MET A 281 13.08 10.78 -0.09
CA MET A 281 12.40 12.03 0.23
C MET A 281 13.39 13.18 0.20
N SER A 282 13.10 14.21 -0.60
CA SER A 282 13.92 15.44 -0.66
C SER A 282 13.48 16.43 0.41
N VAL A 283 14.42 16.82 1.29
CA VAL A 283 14.13 17.67 2.44
C VAL A 283 15.15 18.79 2.61
N ASN A 284 14.69 19.89 3.20
CA ASN A 284 15.58 20.95 3.70
C ASN A 284 15.76 20.77 5.21
N GLY A 285 16.98 20.41 5.61
CA GLY A 285 17.31 20.06 6.99
C GLY A 285 17.19 21.24 7.96
N GLU A 286 17.56 22.46 7.53
CA GLU A 286 17.41 23.66 8.36
C GLU A 286 15.95 23.94 8.70
N ASN A 287 15.04 23.73 7.73
CA ASN A 287 13.62 23.89 7.94
C ASN A 287 13.04 22.74 8.80
N LEU A 288 13.49 21.49 8.57
CA LEU A 288 13.14 20.36 9.41
C LEU A 288 13.44 20.64 10.90
N MET A 289 14.62 21.21 11.19
CA MET A 289 15.04 21.52 12.57
C MET A 289 14.24 22.64 13.23
N LYS A 290 13.45 23.42 12.47
CA LYS A 290 12.49 24.39 13.04
C LYS A 290 11.25 23.72 13.66
N LEU A 291 10.96 22.48 13.26
CA LEU A 291 9.84 21.71 13.79
C LEU A 291 10.18 21.16 15.16
N ASP A 292 9.31 21.42 16.14
CA ASP A 292 9.54 21.01 17.53
C ASP A 292 9.68 19.50 17.69
N GLN A 293 8.90 18.71 16.98
CA GLN A 293 8.93 17.24 17.03
C GLN A 293 10.27 16.69 16.52
N ILE A 294 10.75 17.21 15.40
CA ILE A 294 12.07 16.83 14.84
C ILE A 294 13.17 17.23 15.80
N ARG A 295 13.15 18.48 16.27
CA ARG A 295 14.15 19.00 17.21
C ARG A 295 14.19 18.17 18.50
N LYS A 296 13.04 17.79 19.05
CA LYS A 296 12.96 16.91 20.24
C LYS A 296 13.54 15.52 19.95
N SER A 297 13.22 14.94 18.81
CA SER A 297 13.75 13.62 18.40
C SER A 297 15.27 13.66 18.22
N VAL A 298 15.80 14.64 17.51
CA VAL A 298 17.25 14.83 17.33
C VAL A 298 17.95 15.04 18.67
N ASN A 299 17.39 15.87 19.56
CA ASN A 299 17.95 16.09 20.89
C ASN A 299 17.93 14.81 21.74
N LEU A 300 16.89 13.98 21.62
CA LEU A 300 16.82 12.70 22.33
C LEU A 300 17.97 11.79 21.91
N ILE A 301 18.22 11.66 20.61
CA ILE A 301 19.32 10.85 20.05
C ILE A 301 20.68 11.44 20.45
N SER A 302 20.85 12.77 20.36
CA SER A 302 22.09 13.45 20.71
C SER A 302 22.46 13.33 22.20
N ASN A 303 21.50 13.03 23.06
CA ASN A 303 21.73 12.87 24.52
C ASN A 303 22.06 11.41 24.91
N LEU A 304 22.11 10.48 23.97
CA LEU A 304 22.54 9.10 24.27
C LEU A 304 24.04 9.10 24.59
N PRO A 305 24.50 8.39 25.64
CA PRO A 305 25.89 8.47 26.13
C PRO A 305 26.99 8.11 25.12
N SER A 306 26.62 7.38 24.06
CA SER A 306 27.55 6.94 23.01
C SER A 306 27.60 7.89 21.81
N THR A 307 26.73 8.88 21.72
CA THR A 307 26.52 9.69 20.50
C THR A 307 26.94 11.15 20.61
N ASP A 308 27.56 11.53 21.72
CA ASP A 308 28.03 12.89 22.02
C ASP A 308 29.05 13.43 21.00
N MET A 309 29.75 12.54 20.27
CA MET A 309 30.66 12.93 19.18
C MET A 309 29.96 13.16 17.84
N LEU A 310 28.78 12.66 17.69
CA LEU A 310 27.96 12.83 16.48
C LEU A 310 27.05 14.05 16.68
N ASP A 311 27.44 15.19 16.17
CA ASP A 311 26.59 16.38 16.16
C ASP A 311 25.41 16.18 15.19
N PHE A 312 24.43 15.37 15.62
CA PHE A 312 23.23 15.07 14.83
C PHE A 312 22.48 16.32 14.41
N ARG A 313 22.49 17.37 15.23
CA ARG A 313 21.86 18.64 14.88
C ARG A 313 22.54 19.29 13.67
N SER A 314 23.85 19.37 13.66
CA SER A 314 24.60 19.88 12.52
C SER A 314 24.42 19.00 11.30
N MET A 315 24.43 17.67 11.47
CA MET A 315 24.22 16.72 10.38
C MET A 315 22.84 16.91 9.73
N VAL A 316 21.77 17.00 10.51
CA VAL A 316 20.42 17.24 9.98
C VAL A 316 20.32 18.61 9.31
N ASN A 317 20.84 19.69 9.94
CA ASN A 317 20.82 21.03 9.36
C ASN A 317 21.53 21.12 8.00
N SER A 318 22.56 20.30 7.77
CA SER A 318 23.32 20.32 6.52
C SER A 318 22.63 19.58 5.36
N ILE A 319 21.57 18.83 5.62
CA ILE A 319 20.80 18.13 4.57
C ILE A 319 20.11 19.17 3.67
N ASP A 320 20.29 19.02 2.35
CA ASP A 320 19.70 19.90 1.36
C ASP A 320 19.41 19.11 0.07
N GLY A 321 18.38 18.27 0.12
CA GLY A 321 17.99 17.40 -0.97
C GLY A 321 17.54 16.01 -0.50
N PRO A 322 17.75 14.96 -1.31
CA PRO A 322 17.26 13.64 -1.01
C PRO A 322 17.94 12.99 0.20
N ILE A 323 17.10 12.33 1.00
CA ILE A 323 17.47 11.22 1.88
C ILE A 323 16.88 9.98 1.24
N ALA A 324 17.70 8.96 1.00
CA ALA A 324 17.27 7.73 0.35
C ALA A 324 17.67 6.50 1.16
N ILE A 325 16.82 5.49 1.10
CA ILE A 325 17.05 4.17 1.68
C ILE A 325 16.84 3.15 0.57
N GLY A 326 17.87 2.37 0.26
CA GLY A 326 17.81 1.19 -0.56
C GLY A 326 17.77 -0.05 0.32
N LEU A 327 16.93 -1.02 -0.01
CA LEU A 327 16.78 -2.29 0.70
C LEU A 327 16.80 -3.44 -0.30
N SER A 328 17.48 -4.52 0.05
CA SER A 328 17.33 -5.81 -0.62
C SER A 328 17.10 -6.89 0.42
N VAL A 329 16.06 -7.66 0.21
CA VAL A 329 15.71 -8.80 1.06
C VAL A 329 15.97 -10.06 0.23
N GLY A 330 16.78 -10.98 0.74
CA GLY A 330 16.99 -12.28 0.08
C GLY A 330 15.67 -12.99 -0.18
N ASN A 331 15.60 -13.72 -1.27
CA ASN A 331 14.47 -14.47 -1.84
C ASN A 331 13.16 -14.48 -1.02
N GLY A 332 12.30 -13.48 -1.26
CA GLY A 332 10.94 -13.37 -0.73
C GLY A 332 10.74 -12.15 0.16
N VAL A 333 9.72 -11.35 -0.18
CA VAL A 333 9.27 -10.21 0.63
C VAL A 333 8.65 -10.73 1.92
N ASN A 334 9.46 -10.88 2.96
CA ASN A 334 8.95 -11.10 4.31
C ASN A 334 9.38 -9.93 5.20
N ILE A 335 8.55 -8.90 5.28
CA ILE A 335 8.79 -7.72 6.12
C ILE A 335 8.91 -8.11 7.60
N SER A 336 8.35 -9.24 8.02
CA SER A 336 8.51 -9.77 9.38
C SER A 336 9.91 -10.36 9.66
N SER A 337 10.72 -10.63 8.63
CA SER A 337 12.11 -11.06 8.77
C SER A 337 13.09 -9.90 9.04
N VAL A 338 12.62 -8.67 9.23
CA VAL A 338 13.43 -7.51 9.68
C VAL A 338 14.24 -7.82 10.96
N ALA A 339 13.79 -8.78 11.74
CA ALA A 339 14.50 -9.25 12.92
C ALA A 339 15.68 -10.19 12.62
N ASN A 340 15.80 -10.72 11.42
CA ASN A 340 16.90 -11.61 11.02
C ASN A 340 17.95 -10.78 10.27
N ASP A 341 19.16 -10.72 10.74
CA ASP A 341 20.27 -9.81 10.44
C ASP A 341 20.84 -9.82 9.00
N ASN A 342 20.14 -10.39 8.01
CA ASN A 342 20.67 -10.62 6.65
C ASN A 342 20.12 -9.61 5.59
N TRP A 343 19.93 -8.35 5.97
CA TRP A 343 19.46 -7.33 5.03
C TRP A 343 20.62 -6.59 4.40
N ASN A 344 20.57 -6.45 3.08
CA ASN A 344 21.39 -5.48 2.36
C ASN A 344 20.69 -4.11 2.45
N ILE A 345 21.41 -3.11 2.91
CA ILE A 345 20.87 -1.76 3.13
C ILE A 345 21.85 -0.75 2.53
N ALA A 346 21.32 0.22 1.79
CA ALA A 346 22.03 1.41 1.38
C ALA A 346 21.30 2.64 1.92
N ILE A 347 22.00 3.53 2.59
CA ILE A 347 21.47 4.83 3.05
C ILE A 347 22.29 5.91 2.35
N ALA A 348 21.62 6.90 1.79
CA ALA A 348 22.26 8.03 1.16
C ALA A 348 21.55 9.33 1.56
N ALA A 349 22.30 10.42 1.71
CA ALA A 349 21.74 11.74 1.98
C ALA A 349 22.56 12.82 1.27
N LYS A 350 21.89 13.77 0.62
CA LYS A 350 22.53 14.95 0.08
C LYS A 350 22.76 15.95 1.18
N SER A 351 24.02 16.39 1.34
CA SER A 351 24.43 17.29 2.41
C SER A 351 25.45 18.31 1.92
N LYS A 352 25.34 19.54 2.41
CA LYS A 352 26.33 20.61 2.20
C LYS A 352 27.67 20.24 2.81
N ASP A 353 27.69 19.42 3.85
CA ASP A 353 28.87 19.05 4.65
C ASP A 353 29.18 17.53 4.53
N ALA A 354 28.97 16.93 3.37
CA ALA A 354 29.03 15.46 3.17
C ALA A 354 30.40 14.87 3.66
N ALA A 355 31.52 15.48 3.32
CA ALA A 355 32.85 15.02 3.75
C ALA A 355 32.99 15.07 5.28
N ALA A 356 32.61 16.19 5.90
CA ALA A 356 32.71 16.36 7.35
C ALA A 356 31.80 15.37 8.12
N ILE A 357 30.66 15.00 7.56
CA ILE A 357 29.79 13.96 8.15
C ILE A 357 30.50 12.61 8.13
N VAL A 358 31.10 12.21 7.00
CA VAL A 358 31.86 10.96 6.90
C VAL A 358 33.01 10.95 7.93
N GLU A 359 33.82 11.99 8.00
CA GLU A 359 34.91 12.10 8.96
C GLU A 359 34.46 11.92 10.42
N ARG A 360 33.33 12.55 10.81
CA ARG A 360 32.76 12.42 12.16
C ARG A 360 32.27 10.98 12.44
N ILE A 361 31.60 10.32 11.49
CA ILE A 361 31.13 8.95 11.68
C ILE A 361 32.34 7.99 11.74
N VAL A 362 33.35 8.16 10.92
CA VAL A 362 34.57 7.36 10.95
C VAL A 362 35.30 7.54 12.30
N ALA A 363 35.44 8.76 12.79
CA ALA A 363 36.01 9.03 14.09
C ALA A 363 35.20 8.38 15.24
N PHE A 364 33.90 8.43 15.15
CA PHE A 364 33.03 7.74 16.09
C PHE A 364 33.19 6.20 16.05
N ALA A 365 33.23 5.60 14.86
CA ALA A 365 33.46 4.17 14.69
C ALA A 365 34.81 3.72 15.27
N ALA A 366 35.87 4.50 15.01
CA ALA A 366 37.20 4.27 15.57
C ALA A 366 37.18 4.29 17.12
N LYS A 367 36.45 5.24 17.73
CA LYS A 367 36.30 5.30 19.21
C LYS A 367 35.54 4.07 19.76
N MET A 368 34.63 3.51 18.97
CA MET A 368 33.91 2.29 19.32
C MET A 368 34.74 1.02 19.05
N GLY A 369 36.02 1.15 18.70
CA GLY A 369 36.94 0.05 18.45
C GLY A 369 36.78 -0.63 17.09
N GLN A 370 36.11 0.01 16.15
CA GLN A 370 36.00 -0.48 14.78
C GLN A 370 37.26 -0.06 13.99
N PRO A 371 38.00 -1.02 13.41
CA PRO A 371 39.13 -0.66 12.56
C PRO A 371 38.62 0.00 11.28
N ASP A 372 39.27 1.07 10.86
CA ASP A 372 39.01 1.73 9.60
C ASP A 372 39.94 1.18 8.53
N TYR A 373 39.36 0.56 7.51
CA TYR A 373 40.08 0.14 6.32
C TYR A 373 39.61 0.98 5.14
N ILE A 374 40.51 1.34 4.24
CA ILE A 374 40.16 2.03 3.00
C ILE A 374 40.24 1.03 1.86
N LYS A 375 39.12 0.80 1.19
CA LYS A 375 38.99 -0.01 -0.03
C LYS A 375 38.35 0.85 -1.12
N ASP A 376 39.00 1.00 -2.25
CA ASP A 376 38.52 1.78 -3.42
C ASP A 376 38.09 3.21 -3.07
N GLY A 377 38.81 3.86 -2.15
CA GLY A 377 38.52 5.21 -1.69
C GLY A 377 37.34 5.33 -0.72
N ARG A 378 36.81 4.21 -0.23
CA ARG A 378 35.72 4.13 0.72
C ARG A 378 36.20 3.58 2.05
N HIS A 379 35.63 4.06 3.15
CA HIS A 379 35.84 3.48 4.48
C HIS A 379 35.09 2.18 4.58
N LEU A 380 35.76 1.13 5.06
CA LEU A 380 35.19 -0.22 5.23
C LEU A 380 35.22 -0.61 6.70
N PHE A 381 34.06 -0.85 7.26
CA PHE A 381 33.82 -1.35 8.60
C PHE A 381 33.19 -2.74 8.55
N THR A 382 33.17 -3.43 9.69
CA THR A 382 32.44 -4.68 9.84
C THR A 382 31.37 -4.51 10.91
N TYR A 383 30.11 -4.71 10.56
CA TYR A 383 28.99 -4.69 11.49
C TYR A 383 28.26 -6.02 11.44
N GLN A 384 28.21 -6.74 12.59
CA GLN A 384 27.62 -8.10 12.69
C GLN A 384 28.18 -9.08 11.64
N GLY A 385 29.49 -9.00 11.36
CA GLY A 385 30.14 -9.86 10.38
C GLY A 385 29.95 -9.46 8.90
N MET A 386 29.18 -8.42 8.61
CA MET A 386 28.94 -7.93 7.25
C MET A 386 29.74 -6.66 6.95
N PRO A 387 30.26 -6.52 5.73
CA PRO A 387 30.96 -5.30 5.32
C PRO A 387 30.00 -4.09 5.23
N VAL A 388 30.45 -2.96 5.73
CA VAL A 388 29.77 -1.66 5.62
C VAL A 388 30.71 -0.71 4.92
N TYR A 389 30.36 -0.32 3.70
CA TYR A 389 31.08 0.69 2.93
C TYR A 389 30.52 2.07 3.21
N MET A 390 31.36 3.02 3.54
CA MET A 390 30.96 4.39 3.80
C MET A 390 31.82 5.36 3.04
N GLY A 391 31.23 6.45 2.58
CA GLY A 391 31.95 7.51 1.90
C GLY A 391 31.07 8.67 1.53
N ASN A 392 31.64 9.55 0.73
CA ASN A 392 30.90 10.60 0.04
C ASN A 392 31.28 10.64 -1.43
N GLN A 393 30.30 10.92 -2.25
CA GLN A 393 30.49 11.17 -3.69
C GLN A 393 29.76 12.47 -4.04
N ASP A 394 30.48 13.44 -4.54
CA ASP A 394 30.02 14.82 -4.70
C ASP A 394 29.48 15.35 -3.33
N SER A 395 28.20 15.70 -3.27
CA SER A 395 27.53 16.15 -2.04
C SER A 395 26.69 15.05 -1.37
N ILE A 396 26.83 13.77 -1.78
CA ILE A 396 26.08 12.64 -1.22
C ILE A 396 26.95 11.91 -0.22
N VAL A 397 26.52 11.86 1.04
CA VAL A 397 27.07 10.94 2.04
C VAL A 397 26.31 9.63 1.95
N TYR A 398 26.99 8.50 2.07
CA TYR A 398 26.36 7.17 2.00
C TYR A 398 26.98 6.16 2.93
N ALA A 399 26.18 5.17 3.30
CA ALA A 399 26.58 3.95 3.98
C ALA A 399 25.86 2.76 3.33
N ILE A 400 26.63 1.72 2.95
CA ILE A 400 26.12 0.54 2.23
C ILE A 400 26.57 -0.71 2.99
N ARG A 401 25.65 -1.49 3.48
CA ARG A 401 25.86 -2.82 4.08
C ARG A 401 25.40 -3.89 3.11
N LEU A 402 26.28 -4.81 2.76
CA LEU A 402 26.00 -5.91 1.85
C LEU A 402 26.44 -7.24 2.48
N ASP A 403 25.84 -8.36 2.06
CA ASP A 403 26.28 -9.71 2.39
C ASP A 403 27.44 -10.20 1.50
N HIS A 404 27.86 -9.39 0.53
CA HIS A 404 28.95 -9.65 -0.41
C HIS A 404 29.79 -8.37 -0.62
N GLU A 405 30.88 -8.49 -1.38
CA GLU A 405 31.70 -7.34 -1.75
C GLU A 405 30.98 -6.42 -2.72
N LEU A 406 31.18 -5.10 -2.54
CA LEU A 406 30.60 -4.08 -3.42
C LEU A 406 31.39 -4.03 -4.74
N GLU A 407 30.94 -4.76 -5.76
CA GLU A 407 31.43 -4.76 -7.14
C GLU A 407 30.25 -4.53 -8.10
N GLU A 408 29.35 -3.60 -7.77
CA GLU A 408 28.07 -3.49 -8.45
C GLU A 408 27.92 -2.19 -9.22
N ASP A 409 27.07 -2.25 -10.25
CA ASP A 409 26.54 -1.07 -10.92
C ASP A 409 25.55 -0.33 -10.02
N PHE A 410 25.34 0.96 -10.32
CA PHE A 410 24.46 1.82 -9.54
C PHE A 410 23.22 2.21 -10.35
N TYR A 411 22.10 2.45 -9.67
CA TYR A 411 20.83 2.83 -10.28
C TYR A 411 20.88 4.11 -11.11
N TYR A 412 21.93 4.94 -10.94
CA TYR A 412 22.09 6.16 -11.72
C TYR A 412 22.12 5.89 -13.24
N ASP A 413 22.59 4.74 -13.65
CA ASP A 413 22.67 4.33 -15.06
C ASP A 413 21.32 3.80 -15.62
N MET A 414 20.27 3.75 -14.80
CA MET A 414 18.92 3.39 -15.22
C MET A 414 18.07 4.65 -15.46
N PRO A 415 17.89 5.09 -16.72
CA PRO A 415 17.22 6.36 -17.04
C PRO A 415 15.80 6.47 -16.48
N ASP A 416 15.01 5.41 -16.57
CA ASP A 416 13.59 5.39 -16.13
C ASP A 416 13.47 5.58 -14.62
N VAL A 417 14.36 4.93 -13.84
CA VAL A 417 14.42 5.11 -12.39
C VAL A 417 14.84 6.53 -12.04
N ARG A 418 15.87 7.04 -12.73
CA ARG A 418 16.37 8.40 -12.51
C ARG A 418 15.33 9.46 -12.82
N GLU A 419 14.58 9.32 -13.91
CA GLU A 419 13.52 10.26 -14.29
C GLU A 419 12.45 10.40 -13.20
N ARG A 420 12.05 9.29 -12.59
CA ARG A 420 11.09 9.30 -11.48
C ARG A 420 11.59 10.15 -10.31
N PHE A 421 12.82 9.95 -9.85
CA PHE A 421 13.35 10.66 -8.69
C PHE A 421 13.76 12.11 -9.00
N VAL A 422 14.03 12.47 -10.25
CA VAL A 422 14.23 13.87 -10.67
C VAL A 422 12.92 14.66 -10.62
N SER A 423 11.80 14.01 -10.88
CA SER A 423 10.47 14.68 -10.95
C SER A 423 9.70 14.69 -9.63
N CYS A 424 10.01 13.77 -8.71
CA CYS A 424 9.24 13.56 -7.48
C CYS A 424 10.10 13.78 -6.22
N PRO A 425 9.78 14.79 -5.39
CA PRO A 425 10.47 14.99 -4.11
C PRO A 425 10.30 13.82 -3.13
N LEU A 426 9.22 13.06 -3.25
CA LEU A 426 9.00 11.79 -2.54
C LEU A 426 8.76 10.72 -3.58
N GLY A 427 9.57 9.66 -3.56
CA GLY A 427 9.49 8.59 -4.53
C GLY A 427 9.79 7.23 -3.93
N VAL A 428 9.17 6.21 -4.52
CA VAL A 428 9.37 4.80 -4.23
C VAL A 428 9.63 4.07 -5.55
N TYR A 429 10.61 3.19 -5.53
CA TYR A 429 10.85 2.22 -6.58
C TYR A 429 10.94 0.83 -5.95
N ALA A 430 10.32 -0.15 -6.57
CA ALA A 430 10.39 -1.53 -6.16
C ALA A 430 10.60 -2.43 -7.38
N LYS A 431 11.55 -3.35 -7.26
CA LYS A 431 11.80 -4.43 -8.19
C LYS A 431 11.32 -5.72 -7.55
N ILE A 432 10.39 -6.39 -8.18
CA ILE A 432 9.77 -7.63 -7.70
C ILE A 432 10.26 -8.74 -8.62
N SER A 433 11.07 -9.66 -8.08
CA SER A 433 11.54 -10.83 -8.82
C SER A 433 10.51 -11.95 -8.69
N GLU A 434 10.04 -12.45 -9.80
CA GLU A 434 9.08 -13.54 -9.91
C GLU A 434 9.70 -14.74 -10.63
N PRO A 435 9.17 -15.95 -10.47
CA PRO A 435 9.69 -17.14 -11.17
C PRO A 435 9.71 -17.01 -12.69
N GLN A 436 8.89 -16.09 -13.24
CA GLN A 436 8.71 -15.89 -14.67
C GLN A 436 9.44 -14.65 -15.20
N GLY A 437 10.08 -13.83 -14.33
CA GLY A 437 10.83 -12.61 -14.69
C GLY A 437 10.77 -11.54 -13.62
N GLU A 438 10.89 -10.29 -14.02
CA GLU A 438 10.94 -9.16 -13.11
C GLU A 438 9.77 -8.21 -13.40
N SER A 439 9.16 -7.69 -12.33
CA SER A 439 8.17 -6.62 -12.38
C SER A 439 8.70 -5.40 -11.65
N TYR A 440 8.32 -4.23 -12.11
CA TYR A 440 8.78 -2.97 -11.53
C TYR A 440 7.58 -2.12 -11.12
N PHE A 441 7.66 -1.58 -9.92
CA PHE A 441 6.73 -0.58 -9.43
C PHE A 441 7.52 0.70 -9.16
N ASN A 442 7.04 1.82 -9.69
CA ASN A 442 7.53 3.12 -9.30
C ASN A 442 6.36 4.04 -8.98
N PHE A 443 6.47 4.80 -7.93
CA PHE A 443 5.47 5.75 -7.50
C PHE A 443 6.16 6.98 -6.89
N GLY A 444 5.58 8.16 -7.09
CA GLY A 444 6.11 9.36 -6.46
C GLY A 444 5.09 10.47 -6.38
N PHE A 445 5.23 11.30 -5.36
CA PHE A 445 4.49 12.55 -5.23
C PHE A 445 5.27 13.67 -5.91
N LYS A 446 4.65 14.30 -6.91
CA LYS A 446 5.18 15.48 -7.62
C LYS A 446 5.07 16.74 -6.79
N ASN A 447 4.07 16.78 -5.94
CA ASN A 447 3.80 17.85 -4.99
C ASN A 447 3.08 17.27 -3.76
N LYS A 448 2.59 18.14 -2.87
CA LYS A 448 1.95 17.74 -1.61
C LYS A 448 0.60 17.02 -1.75
N THR A 449 -0.03 17.13 -2.93
CA THR A 449 -1.37 16.55 -3.17
C THR A 449 -1.36 15.44 -4.20
N ASP A 450 -0.48 15.53 -5.22
CA ASP A 450 -0.60 14.73 -6.43
C ASP A 450 0.57 13.76 -6.56
N GLY A 451 0.27 12.49 -6.59
CA GLY A 451 1.21 11.41 -6.87
C GLY A 451 0.79 10.63 -8.11
N ASP A 452 1.77 10.10 -8.81
CA ASP A 452 1.56 9.15 -9.88
C ASP A 452 2.55 7.99 -9.81
N GLY A 453 2.22 6.91 -10.47
CA GLY A 453 3.08 5.75 -10.51
C GLY A 453 2.73 4.81 -11.65
N VAL A 454 3.63 3.88 -11.89
CA VAL A 454 3.48 2.86 -12.91
C VAL A 454 3.94 1.52 -12.34
N PHE A 455 3.18 0.49 -12.64
CA PHE A 455 3.58 -0.88 -12.50
C PHE A 455 3.86 -1.43 -13.89
N TYR A 456 5.08 -1.90 -14.14
CA TYR A 456 5.47 -2.57 -15.36
C TYR A 456 5.70 -4.05 -15.07
N SER A 457 5.13 -4.90 -15.92
CA SER A 457 5.51 -6.30 -15.99
C SER A 457 6.45 -6.50 -17.18
N MET A 458 7.63 -7.06 -16.96
CA MET A 458 8.57 -7.40 -18.03
C MET A 458 8.20 -8.70 -18.73
N HIS A 459 7.08 -9.33 -18.35
CA HIS A 459 6.58 -10.51 -19.04
C HIS A 459 5.81 -10.11 -20.30
N GLU A 460 5.92 -10.91 -21.35
CA GLU A 460 5.00 -10.91 -22.49
C GLU A 460 3.60 -11.36 -22.01
N GLY A 461 3.09 -10.76 -20.97
CA GLY A 461 1.87 -11.11 -20.28
C GLY A 461 0.87 -9.96 -20.20
N ASN A 462 -0.36 -10.31 -19.94
CA ASN A 462 -1.42 -9.34 -19.68
C ASN A 462 -1.21 -8.71 -18.30
N PRO A 463 -1.12 -7.37 -18.17
CA PRO A 463 -0.82 -6.70 -16.90
C PRO A 463 -1.89 -6.92 -15.82
N VAL A 464 -3.15 -7.14 -16.20
CA VAL A 464 -4.22 -7.53 -15.25
C VAL A 464 -3.88 -8.87 -14.61
N ILE A 465 -3.49 -9.85 -15.44
CA ILE A 465 -3.17 -11.20 -14.97
C ILE A 465 -1.96 -11.16 -14.05
N THR A 466 -0.89 -10.49 -14.47
CA THR A 466 0.33 -10.34 -13.65
C THR A 466 0.02 -9.67 -12.30
N PHE A 467 -0.80 -8.61 -12.31
CA PHE A 467 -1.22 -7.94 -11.08
C PHE A 467 -2.01 -8.86 -10.14
N LEU A 468 -2.94 -9.65 -10.68
CA LEU A 468 -3.70 -10.65 -9.92
C LEU A 468 -2.80 -11.78 -9.38
N GLU A 469 -1.83 -12.23 -10.16
CA GLU A 469 -0.83 -13.23 -9.72
C GLU A 469 -0.01 -12.72 -8.53
N ILE A 470 0.45 -11.47 -8.58
CA ILE A 470 1.17 -10.83 -7.46
C ILE A 470 0.28 -10.72 -6.22
N LEU A 471 -0.98 -10.28 -6.36
CA LEU A 471 -1.92 -10.21 -5.24
C LEU A 471 -2.14 -11.58 -4.58
N CYS A 472 -2.23 -12.66 -5.37
CA CYS A 472 -2.34 -14.02 -4.85
C CYS A 472 -1.09 -14.47 -4.09
N GLN A 473 0.11 -13.98 -4.46
CA GLN A 473 1.37 -14.32 -3.79
C GLN A 473 1.60 -13.54 -2.50
N LEU A 474 1.29 -12.23 -2.49
CA LEU A 474 1.50 -11.36 -1.33
C LEU A 474 0.71 -11.82 -0.08
N ASN A 475 -0.49 -12.33 -0.27
CA ASN A 475 -1.32 -12.83 0.84
C ASN A 475 -0.79 -14.09 1.54
N LYS A 476 0.18 -14.80 0.95
CA LYS A 476 0.78 -15.98 1.58
C LYS A 476 1.67 -15.62 2.78
N THR A 477 2.26 -14.44 2.76
CA THR A 477 3.25 -14.00 3.74
C THR A 477 2.63 -13.68 5.10
N GLU A 478 1.40 -13.19 5.15
CA GLU A 478 0.72 -12.85 6.41
C GLU A 478 0.27 -14.09 7.22
N GLN A 479 -0.12 -15.17 6.57
CA GLN A 479 -0.58 -16.39 7.27
C GLN A 479 0.55 -17.16 7.92
N THR A 480 1.74 -17.19 7.31
CA THR A 480 2.91 -17.88 7.87
C THR A 480 3.43 -17.20 9.14
N THR A 481 3.25 -15.89 9.24
CA THR A 481 3.67 -15.08 10.39
C THR A 481 2.76 -15.28 11.60
N GLN A 482 1.45 -15.44 11.39
CA GLN A 482 0.51 -15.69 12.48
C GLN A 482 0.64 -17.10 13.08
N GLN A 483 1.04 -18.10 12.30
CA GLN A 483 1.26 -19.47 12.80
C GLN A 483 2.56 -19.66 13.61
N GLN A 484 3.52 -18.74 13.53
CA GLN A 484 4.76 -18.79 14.34
C GLN A 484 4.63 -18.15 15.73
N TYR A 485 3.52 -17.49 16.03
CA TYR A 485 3.26 -16.81 17.31
C TYR A 485 2.18 -17.50 18.17
N TYR A 486 1.73 -18.70 17.78
CA TYR A 486 0.90 -19.61 18.57
C TYR A 486 1.63 -20.96 18.65
#